data_0424583b15090ae55caa7a088d83d468
#
_entry.id   0424583b15090ae55caa7a088d83d468
#
_cell.length_a   1.000
_cell.length_b   1.000
_cell.length_c   1.000
_cell.angle_alpha   90.00
_cell.angle_beta   90.00
_cell.angle_gamma   90.00
#
_symmetry.space_group_name_H-M   'P 1'
#
loop_
_entity.id
_entity.type
_entity.pdbx_description
1 polymer ?
#
loop_
_entity_poly.entity_id
_entity_poly.type
_entity_poly.pdbx_seq_one_letter_code
_entity_poly.pdbx_strand_id
1 'polypeptide(L)'
;MKARDLLLQNIEKDEHIIWEGKPCNINVFENISMLCLILRWIFSIFLIVFGMKYFDITQGNIQNSIRVTFTVFVLFFGVFNAIKPWRDGVKYLKNTFYILTNKRVILYKVQNDYSISTYINIDKIKNTCIYKNSCDIANVYFNEKERVLRKNDTYDNNFDNIVFHNIENISEFEKAISPFIKVVYE
;
A
#
# COMPACT_ATOMS: atom_id res chain seq x y z
N MET A 1 17.03 -14.69 0.08
CA MET A 1 16.37 -14.93 1.38
C MET A 1 14.87 -14.67 1.20
N LYS A 2 13.99 -15.60 1.58
CA LYS A 2 12.55 -15.36 1.42
C LYS A 2 12.09 -14.37 2.48
N ALA A 3 11.14 -13.49 2.14
CA ALA A 3 10.61 -12.47 3.05
C ALA A 3 10.15 -13.06 4.40
N ARG A 4 9.68 -14.31 4.39
CA ARG A 4 9.28 -15.05 5.59
C ARG A 4 10.45 -15.38 6.51
N ASP A 5 11.64 -15.67 5.98
CA ASP A 5 12.81 -16.01 6.79
C ASP A 5 13.33 -14.78 7.57
N LEU A 6 13.27 -13.60 6.93
CA LEU A 6 13.60 -12.31 7.57
C LEU A 6 12.60 -11.96 8.69
N LEU A 7 11.35 -12.31 8.49
CA LEU A 7 10.29 -12.07 9.46
C LEU A 7 10.48 -12.94 10.70
N LEU A 8 10.76 -14.23 10.52
CA LEU A 8 10.97 -15.16 11.63
C LEU A 8 12.17 -14.78 12.51
N GLN A 9 13.18 -14.10 11.95
CA GLN A 9 14.32 -13.58 12.71
C GLN A 9 13.95 -12.41 13.65
N ASN A 10 12.86 -11.71 13.36
CA ASN A 10 12.39 -10.55 14.15
C ASN A 10 11.36 -10.94 15.24
N ILE A 11 10.99 -12.22 15.35
CA ILE A 11 10.07 -12.72 16.37
C ILE A 11 10.88 -13.07 17.63
N GLU A 12 10.38 -12.63 18.79
CA GLU A 12 10.98 -12.93 20.09
C GLU A 12 10.87 -14.43 20.43
N LYS A 13 11.78 -14.94 21.28
CA LYS A 13 11.84 -16.38 21.60
C LYS A 13 10.53 -16.95 22.20
N ASP A 14 9.76 -16.10 22.92
CA ASP A 14 8.49 -16.48 23.57
C ASP A 14 7.27 -16.01 22.77
N GLU A 15 7.48 -15.59 21.53
CA GLU A 15 6.43 -15.08 20.66
C GLU A 15 6.10 -16.12 19.60
N HIS A 16 4.82 -16.43 19.41
CA HIS A 16 4.34 -17.33 18.38
C HIS A 16 3.28 -16.67 17.50
N ILE A 17 3.33 -17.00 16.22
CA ILE A 17 2.38 -16.49 15.23
C ILE A 17 1.04 -17.22 15.45
N ILE A 18 -0.03 -16.47 15.65
CA ILE A 18 -1.40 -16.98 15.77
C ILE A 18 -2.09 -16.95 14.40
N TRP A 19 -1.84 -15.86 13.64
CA TRP A 19 -2.42 -15.69 12.31
C TRP A 19 -1.47 -14.91 11.40
N GLU A 20 -1.44 -15.29 10.13
CA GLU A 20 -0.66 -14.64 9.06
C GLU A 20 -1.57 -14.38 7.87
N GLY A 21 -1.53 -13.16 7.33
CA GLY A 21 -2.29 -12.77 6.15
C GLY A 21 -1.53 -11.82 5.24
N LYS A 22 -2.16 -11.57 4.09
CA LYS A 22 -1.67 -10.62 3.08
C LYS A 22 -2.84 -9.82 2.56
N PRO A 23 -2.57 -8.60 2.02
CA PRO A 23 -3.58 -7.90 1.25
C PRO A 23 -3.91 -8.69 -0.03
N CYS A 24 -5.20 -8.94 -0.29
CA CYS A 24 -5.65 -9.73 -1.45
C CYS A 24 -5.92 -8.89 -2.69
N ASN A 25 -6.25 -7.61 -2.51
CA ASN A 25 -6.62 -6.75 -3.62
C ASN A 25 -5.95 -5.38 -3.52
N ILE A 26 -5.75 -4.75 -4.70
CA ILE A 26 -5.24 -3.38 -4.80
C ILE A 26 -6.42 -2.46 -5.01
N ASN A 27 -6.72 -1.64 -4.04
CA ASN A 27 -7.50 -0.45 -4.31
C ASN A 27 -6.54 0.74 -4.47
N VAL A 28 -6.18 1.04 -5.73
CA VAL A 28 -5.28 2.16 -6.04
C VAL A 28 -5.84 3.49 -5.51
N PHE A 29 -7.17 3.58 -5.38
CA PHE A 29 -7.86 4.78 -4.91
C PHE A 29 -7.88 4.92 -3.39
N GLU A 30 -7.71 3.86 -2.62
CA GLU A 30 -7.65 3.92 -1.15
C GLU A 30 -6.30 4.46 -0.65
N ASN A 31 -5.24 4.23 -1.41
CA ASN A 31 -3.87 4.48 -0.98
C ASN A 31 -3.28 5.79 -1.49
N ILE A 32 -3.96 6.50 -2.38
CA ILE A 32 -3.49 7.76 -2.96
C ILE A 32 -4.64 8.75 -2.92
N SER A 33 -4.37 9.98 -2.45
CA SER A 33 -5.35 11.05 -2.58
C SER A 33 -5.84 11.14 -4.03
N MET A 34 -7.15 11.09 -4.24
CA MET A 34 -7.75 11.11 -5.57
C MET A 34 -7.28 12.32 -6.38
N LEU A 35 -7.08 13.45 -5.69
CA LEU A 35 -6.53 14.67 -6.31
C LEU A 35 -5.10 14.43 -6.85
N CYS A 36 -4.23 13.80 -6.08
CA CYS A 36 -2.85 13.50 -6.51
C CYS A 36 -2.84 12.52 -7.70
N LEU A 37 -3.76 11.57 -7.74
CA LEU A 37 -3.90 10.63 -8.85
C LEU A 37 -4.33 11.34 -10.13
N ILE A 38 -5.36 12.20 -10.05
CA ILE A 38 -5.86 13.01 -11.17
C ILE A 38 -4.76 13.94 -11.69
N LEU A 39 -4.09 14.69 -10.82
CA LEU A 39 -2.99 15.57 -11.21
C LEU A 39 -1.87 14.83 -11.91
N ARG A 40 -1.53 13.64 -11.43
CA ARG A 40 -0.51 12.78 -12.05
C ARG A 40 -0.92 12.33 -13.46
N TRP A 41 -2.17 11.95 -13.66
CA TRP A 41 -2.66 11.56 -14.98
C TRP A 41 -2.73 12.74 -15.95
N ILE A 42 -3.21 13.90 -15.49
CA ILE A 42 -3.18 15.14 -16.29
C ILE A 42 -1.74 15.46 -16.72
N PHE A 43 -0.80 15.39 -15.79
CA PHE A 43 0.62 15.62 -16.10
C PHE A 43 1.17 14.60 -17.10
N SER A 44 0.81 13.33 -16.96
CA SER A 44 1.23 12.28 -17.90
C SER A 44 0.66 12.51 -19.31
N ILE A 45 -0.61 12.88 -19.42
CA ILE A 45 -1.25 13.21 -20.70
C ILE A 45 -0.57 14.44 -21.34
N PHE A 46 -0.30 15.46 -20.52
CA PHE A 46 0.43 16.65 -20.97
C PHE A 46 1.80 16.28 -21.58
N LEU A 47 2.58 15.45 -20.90
CA LEU A 47 3.88 14.99 -21.42
C LEU A 47 3.76 14.23 -22.74
N ILE A 48 2.76 13.36 -22.87
CA ILE A 48 2.54 12.60 -24.12
C ILE A 48 2.18 13.55 -25.26
N VAL A 49 1.24 14.47 -25.06
CA VAL A 49 0.82 15.45 -26.07
C VAL A 49 1.99 16.38 -26.42
N PHE A 50 2.74 16.84 -25.41
CA PHE A 50 3.93 17.67 -25.61
C PHE A 50 4.99 16.94 -26.44
N GLY A 51 5.28 15.68 -26.15
CA GLY A 51 6.25 14.88 -26.90
C GLY A 51 5.85 14.73 -28.37
N MET A 52 4.55 14.46 -28.64
CA MET A 52 4.05 14.38 -30.02
C MET A 52 4.16 15.73 -30.74
N LYS A 53 3.71 16.82 -30.12
CA LYS A 53 3.79 18.18 -30.71
C LYS A 53 5.23 18.64 -30.93
N TYR A 54 6.14 18.34 -29.99
CA TYR A 54 7.57 18.62 -30.15
C TYR A 54 8.13 17.92 -31.37
N PHE A 55 7.76 16.66 -31.59
CA PHE A 55 8.19 15.91 -32.76
C PHE A 55 7.75 16.58 -34.07
N ASP A 56 6.52 17.07 -34.15
CA ASP A 56 5.98 17.72 -35.33
C ASP A 56 6.66 19.10 -35.62
N ILE A 57 6.73 19.95 -34.57
CA ILE A 57 7.22 21.34 -34.70
C ILE A 57 8.71 21.38 -35.00
N THR A 58 9.49 20.43 -34.53
CA THR A 58 10.95 20.43 -34.74
C THR A 58 11.39 19.77 -36.04
N GLN A 59 10.44 19.41 -36.91
CA GLN A 59 10.73 18.85 -38.23
C GLN A 59 11.50 19.84 -39.07
N GLY A 60 12.71 19.43 -39.51
CA GLY A 60 13.60 20.25 -40.33
C GLY A 60 14.51 21.24 -39.58
N ASN A 61 14.26 21.53 -38.31
CA ASN A 61 15.04 22.50 -37.53
C ASN A 61 16.10 21.87 -36.62
N ILE A 62 15.93 20.60 -36.26
CA ILE A 62 16.81 19.86 -35.34
C ILE A 62 17.25 18.56 -35.99
N GLN A 63 18.49 18.14 -35.71
CA GLN A 63 18.99 16.85 -36.16
C GLN A 63 18.04 15.71 -35.79
N ASN A 64 17.65 14.89 -36.75
CA ASN A 64 16.66 13.84 -36.61
C ASN A 64 16.91 12.90 -35.41
N SER A 65 18.17 12.52 -35.17
CA SER A 65 18.52 11.65 -34.04
C SER A 65 18.21 12.28 -32.69
N ILE A 66 18.51 13.56 -32.48
CA ILE A 66 18.24 14.29 -31.26
C ILE A 66 16.72 14.41 -31.04
N ARG A 67 16.00 14.80 -32.11
CA ARG A 67 14.53 14.93 -32.08
C ARG A 67 13.85 13.63 -31.67
N VAL A 68 14.19 12.51 -32.31
CA VAL A 68 13.63 11.20 -32.01
C VAL A 68 13.97 10.77 -30.60
N THR A 69 15.23 10.89 -30.19
CA THR A 69 15.67 10.48 -28.85
C THR A 69 14.93 11.25 -27.75
N PHE A 70 14.81 12.57 -27.88
CA PHE A 70 14.11 13.40 -26.92
C PHE A 70 12.62 13.07 -26.85
N THR A 71 11.97 12.90 -28.02
CA THR A 71 10.55 12.53 -28.08
C THR A 71 10.30 11.19 -27.40
N VAL A 72 11.09 10.16 -27.73
CA VAL A 72 10.98 8.82 -27.12
C VAL A 72 11.15 8.91 -25.60
N PHE A 73 12.13 9.69 -25.12
CA PHE A 73 12.36 9.88 -23.69
C PHE A 73 11.15 10.50 -23.00
N VAL A 74 10.58 11.57 -23.56
CA VAL A 74 9.41 12.26 -22.98
C VAL A 74 8.18 11.36 -22.98
N LEU A 75 7.91 10.63 -24.06
CA LEU A 75 6.81 9.68 -24.15
C LEU A 75 6.96 8.54 -23.15
N PHE A 76 8.17 7.96 -23.06
CA PHE A 76 8.46 6.91 -22.07
C PHE A 76 8.22 7.39 -20.65
N PHE A 77 8.68 8.61 -20.31
CA PHE A 77 8.51 9.19 -18.99
C PHE A 77 7.02 9.44 -18.68
N GLY A 78 6.24 9.93 -19.64
CA GLY A 78 4.79 10.12 -19.49
C GLY A 78 4.07 8.83 -19.20
N VAL A 79 4.32 7.77 -19.98
CA VAL A 79 3.71 6.44 -19.77
C VAL A 79 4.16 5.83 -18.44
N PHE A 80 5.46 5.91 -18.14
CA PHE A 80 6.02 5.40 -16.89
C PHE A 80 5.36 6.03 -15.66
N ASN A 81 5.16 7.35 -15.70
CA ASN A 81 4.50 8.07 -14.61
C ASN A 81 3.01 7.73 -14.48
N ALA A 82 2.30 7.48 -15.59
CA ALA A 82 0.90 7.07 -15.59
C ALA A 82 0.70 5.69 -14.92
N ILE A 83 1.61 4.74 -15.18
CA ILE A 83 1.52 3.34 -14.70
C ILE A 83 2.05 3.21 -13.26
N LYS A 84 2.80 4.19 -12.76
CA LYS A 84 3.46 4.12 -11.44
C LYS A 84 2.51 3.72 -10.29
N PRO A 85 1.29 4.29 -10.13
CA PRO A 85 0.40 3.93 -9.03
C PRO A 85 0.05 2.44 -9.02
N TRP A 86 -0.21 1.88 -10.19
CA TRP A 86 -0.53 0.46 -10.32
C TRP A 86 0.68 -0.44 -9.98
N ARG A 87 1.87 -0.09 -10.44
CA ARG A 87 3.09 -0.81 -10.08
C ARG A 87 3.38 -0.76 -8.59
N ASP A 88 3.18 0.39 -7.96
CA ASP A 88 3.39 0.57 -6.52
C ASP A 88 2.37 -0.28 -5.74
N GLY A 89 1.11 -0.36 -6.19
CA GLY A 89 0.11 -1.26 -5.65
C GLY A 89 0.51 -2.74 -5.75
N VAL A 90 0.97 -3.20 -6.94
CA VAL A 90 1.42 -4.60 -7.11
C VAL A 90 2.61 -4.92 -6.18
N LYS A 91 3.55 -3.98 -6.02
CA LYS A 91 4.65 -4.14 -5.06
C LYS A 91 4.15 -4.24 -3.64
N TYR A 92 3.16 -3.41 -3.26
CA TYR A 92 2.55 -3.45 -1.94
C TYR A 92 1.95 -4.83 -1.64
N LEU A 93 1.14 -5.39 -2.55
CA LEU A 93 0.56 -6.73 -2.39
C LEU A 93 1.61 -7.83 -2.19
N LYS A 94 2.68 -7.78 -2.99
CA LYS A 94 3.72 -8.82 -2.94
C LYS A 94 4.58 -8.74 -1.68
N ASN A 95 4.80 -7.53 -1.18
CA ASN A 95 5.82 -7.25 -0.18
C ASN A 95 5.25 -6.92 1.20
N THR A 96 3.92 -6.90 1.36
CA THR A 96 3.27 -6.61 2.64
C THR A 96 2.72 -7.90 3.26
N PHE A 97 2.96 -8.08 4.56
CA PHE A 97 2.48 -9.18 5.36
C PHE A 97 1.84 -8.64 6.63
N TYR A 98 0.74 -9.24 7.01
CA TYR A 98 0.01 -8.96 8.23
C TYR A 98 0.17 -10.12 9.18
N ILE A 99 0.56 -9.86 10.42
CA ILE A 99 0.86 -10.91 11.39
C ILE A 99 0.22 -10.55 12.72
N LEU A 100 -0.46 -11.52 13.27
CA LEU A 100 -0.93 -11.48 14.65
C LEU A 100 -0.14 -12.51 15.44
N THR A 101 0.48 -12.06 16.52
CA THR A 101 1.17 -12.92 17.48
C THR A 101 0.44 -12.90 18.82
N ASN A 102 0.91 -13.69 19.78
CA ASN A 102 0.39 -13.66 21.15
C ASN A 102 0.75 -12.38 21.93
N LYS A 103 1.67 -11.51 21.39
CA LYS A 103 2.12 -10.30 22.07
C LYS A 103 1.79 -9.02 21.32
N ARG A 104 1.78 -9.06 19.98
CA ARG A 104 1.65 -7.86 19.15
C ARG A 104 1.03 -8.13 17.79
N VAL A 105 0.50 -7.06 17.20
CA VAL A 105 0.08 -7.00 15.80
C VAL A 105 1.19 -6.36 14.99
N ILE A 106 1.60 -6.98 13.88
CA ILE A 106 2.75 -6.56 13.10
C ILE A 106 2.34 -6.33 11.64
N LEU A 107 2.64 -5.15 11.13
CA LEU A 107 2.62 -4.83 9.71
C LEU A 107 4.07 -4.90 9.18
N TYR A 108 4.35 -5.92 8.38
CA TYR A 108 5.68 -6.17 7.86
C TYR A 108 5.75 -5.85 6.37
N LYS A 109 6.65 -4.97 5.98
CA LYS A 109 6.89 -4.57 4.59
C LYS A 109 8.32 -4.88 4.20
N VAL A 110 8.50 -5.59 3.09
CA VAL A 110 9.82 -5.88 2.51
C VAL A 110 10.09 -4.89 1.39
N GLN A 111 11.19 -4.16 1.48
CA GLN A 111 11.66 -3.24 0.43
C GLN A 111 13.09 -3.61 0.04
N ASN A 112 13.26 -4.17 -1.17
CA ASN A 112 14.55 -4.57 -1.74
C ASN A 112 15.46 -5.31 -0.72
N ASP A 113 16.37 -4.56 -0.05
CA ASP A 113 17.40 -5.11 0.84
C ASP A 113 17.11 -4.90 2.33
N TYR A 114 16.00 -4.24 2.69
CA TYR A 114 15.62 -3.99 4.07
C TYR A 114 14.14 -4.27 4.30
N SER A 115 13.79 -4.54 5.54
CA SER A 115 12.41 -4.74 5.97
C SER A 115 12.00 -3.67 6.97
N ILE A 116 10.79 -3.17 6.83
CA ILE A 116 10.16 -2.27 7.77
C ILE A 116 9.09 -3.06 8.51
N SER A 117 9.20 -3.11 9.83
CA SER A 117 8.15 -3.66 10.68
C SER A 117 7.56 -2.54 11.53
N THR A 118 6.25 -2.36 11.42
CA THR A 118 5.47 -1.52 12.34
C THR A 118 4.64 -2.45 13.20
N TYR A 119 4.64 -2.26 14.52
CA TYR A 119 3.90 -3.13 15.43
C TYR A 119 3.19 -2.36 16.54
N ILE A 120 2.10 -2.93 17.06
CA ILE A 120 1.41 -2.48 18.25
C ILE A 120 1.29 -3.67 19.19
N ASN A 121 1.66 -3.50 20.46
CA ASN A 121 1.46 -4.52 21.48
C ASN A 121 -0.05 -4.71 21.73
N ILE A 122 -0.49 -5.94 21.90
CA ILE A 122 -1.90 -6.28 22.12
C ILE A 122 -2.47 -5.53 23.32
N ASP A 123 -1.72 -5.39 24.39
CA ASP A 123 -2.14 -4.67 25.62
C ASP A 123 -2.44 -3.18 25.38
N LYS A 124 -1.89 -2.59 24.30
CA LYS A 124 -2.13 -1.21 23.92
C LYS A 124 -3.30 -1.02 22.96
N ILE A 125 -3.88 -2.11 22.47
CA ILE A 125 -5.01 -2.07 21.55
C ILE A 125 -6.31 -1.97 22.38
N LYS A 126 -6.97 -0.83 22.29
CA LYS A 126 -8.23 -0.57 23.01
C LYS A 126 -9.45 -1.12 22.28
N ASN A 127 -9.45 -1.00 20.96
CA ASN A 127 -10.52 -1.45 20.08
C ASN A 127 -9.97 -1.88 18.73
N THR A 128 -10.72 -2.76 18.07
CA THR A 128 -10.46 -3.18 16.69
C THR A 128 -11.76 -3.04 15.93
N CYS A 129 -11.74 -2.23 14.86
CA CYS A 129 -12.88 -2.02 13.98
C CYS A 129 -12.68 -2.77 12.68
N ILE A 130 -13.66 -3.57 12.27
CA ILE A 130 -13.63 -4.35 11.04
C ILE A 130 -14.66 -3.78 10.07
N TYR A 131 -14.20 -3.28 8.93
CA TYR A 131 -15.03 -2.77 7.83
C TYR A 131 -15.05 -3.79 6.70
N LYS A 132 -16.18 -4.44 6.50
CA LYS A 132 -16.36 -5.42 5.44
C LYS A 132 -16.57 -4.74 4.10
N ASN A 133 -15.66 -4.97 3.15
CA ASN A 133 -15.76 -4.48 1.76
C ASN A 133 -16.56 -5.43 0.88
N SER A 134 -16.53 -6.73 1.18
CA SER A 134 -17.27 -7.80 0.52
C SER A 134 -17.43 -8.98 1.48
N CYS A 135 -18.06 -10.08 1.02
CA CYS A 135 -18.37 -11.23 1.90
C CYS A 135 -17.17 -11.79 2.67
N ASP A 136 -15.95 -11.72 2.10
CA ASP A 136 -14.74 -12.32 2.69
C ASP A 136 -13.56 -11.34 2.78
N ILE A 137 -13.72 -10.08 2.35
CA ILE A 137 -12.65 -9.08 2.33
C ILE A 137 -13.02 -7.96 3.28
N ALA A 138 -12.09 -7.62 4.17
CA ALA A 138 -12.27 -6.53 5.11
C ALA A 138 -11.01 -5.71 5.34
N ASN A 139 -11.20 -4.48 5.81
CA ASN A 139 -10.17 -3.64 6.38
C ASN A 139 -10.26 -3.70 7.90
N VAL A 140 -9.12 -3.88 8.57
CA VAL A 140 -9.04 -3.94 10.02
C VAL A 140 -8.22 -2.78 10.56
N TYR A 141 -8.82 -2.00 11.43
CA TYR A 141 -8.22 -0.83 12.07
C TYR A 141 -8.00 -1.11 13.55
N PHE A 142 -6.77 -0.89 14.00
CA PHE A 142 -6.41 -1.00 15.40
C PHE A 142 -6.32 0.39 16.03
N ASN A 143 -6.96 0.59 17.19
CA ASN A 143 -7.01 1.86 17.92
C ASN A 143 -7.63 3.03 17.11
N GLU A 144 -8.69 2.78 16.36
CA GLU A 144 -9.37 3.84 15.64
C GLU A 144 -9.91 4.90 16.59
N LYS A 145 -9.35 6.10 16.53
CA LYS A 145 -9.98 7.30 17.05
C LYS A 145 -10.89 7.84 15.98
N GLU A 146 -12.17 7.75 16.21
CA GLU A 146 -13.27 8.33 15.45
C GLU A 146 -13.01 8.70 13.97
N ARG A 147 -13.76 8.09 13.11
CA ARG A 147 -13.75 8.16 11.62
C ARG A 147 -13.77 9.56 10.99
N VAL A 148 -14.06 10.61 11.79
CA VAL A 148 -14.34 11.97 11.30
C VAL A 148 -13.10 12.67 10.75
N LEU A 149 -11.89 12.26 11.13
CA LEU A 149 -10.65 12.97 10.77
C LEU A 149 -9.86 12.35 9.61
N ARG A 150 -10.20 11.15 9.14
CA ARG A 150 -9.33 10.36 8.24
C ARG A 150 -9.56 10.48 6.75
N LYS A 151 -10.50 11.29 6.30
CA LYS A 151 -10.75 11.47 4.86
C LYS A 151 -9.57 12.10 4.10
N ASN A 152 -8.55 12.60 4.82
CA ASN A 152 -7.39 13.32 4.26
C ASN A 152 -6.02 12.74 4.64
N ASP A 153 -5.95 11.63 5.37
CA ASP A 153 -4.66 11.11 5.80
C ASP A 153 -3.98 10.28 4.70
N THR A 154 -3.21 10.98 3.89
CA THR A 154 -1.97 10.46 3.30
C THR A 154 -1.16 9.79 4.41
N TYR A 155 -0.68 8.56 4.14
CA TYR A 155 0.28 7.78 4.93
C TYR A 155 1.06 8.61 5.96
N ASP A 156 0.42 8.97 7.04
CA ASP A 156 1.11 9.57 8.16
C ASP A 156 1.74 8.41 8.94
N ASN A 157 3.07 8.45 9.06
CA ASN A 157 3.88 7.49 9.81
C ASN A 157 3.63 7.59 11.34
N ASN A 158 2.44 7.95 11.75
CA ASN A 158 2.03 7.89 13.14
C ASN A 158 1.91 6.42 13.55
N PHE A 159 2.92 5.94 14.26
CA PHE A 159 3.11 4.57 14.76
C PHE A 159 1.94 4.04 15.60
N ASP A 160 0.96 4.88 15.92
CA ASP A 160 -0.16 4.53 16.78
C ASP A 160 -1.35 3.85 16.07
N ASN A 161 -1.35 3.79 14.74
CA ASN A 161 -2.46 3.28 13.96
C ASN A 161 -2.00 2.31 12.87
N ILE A 162 -2.02 1.01 13.19
CA ILE A 162 -1.84 -0.03 12.18
C ILE A 162 -3.18 -0.31 11.53
N VAL A 163 -3.18 -0.42 10.19
CA VAL A 163 -4.33 -0.82 9.40
C VAL A 163 -3.95 -2.01 8.53
N PHE A 164 -4.75 -3.07 8.59
CA PHE A 164 -4.66 -4.19 7.68
C PHE A 164 -5.70 -4.00 6.57
N HIS A 165 -5.23 -3.69 5.37
CA HIS A 165 -6.10 -3.44 4.22
C HIS A 165 -6.39 -4.72 3.45
N ASN A 166 -7.67 -4.89 3.06
CA ASN A 166 -8.12 -5.95 2.16
C ASN A 166 -7.63 -7.35 2.57
N ILE A 167 -7.92 -7.76 3.81
CA ILE A 167 -7.63 -9.11 4.30
C ILE A 167 -8.67 -10.07 3.71
N GLU A 168 -8.20 -11.19 3.14
CA GLU A 168 -9.05 -12.36 2.85
C GLU A 168 -9.28 -13.21 4.10
N ASN A 169 -10.35 -14.01 4.08
CA ASN A 169 -10.71 -14.94 5.15
C ASN A 169 -10.84 -14.24 6.51
N ILE A 170 -11.57 -13.13 6.51
CA ILE A 170 -11.74 -12.31 7.72
C ILE A 170 -12.24 -13.12 8.92
N SER A 171 -13.04 -14.17 8.69
CA SER A 171 -13.55 -15.05 9.73
C SER A 171 -12.47 -15.81 10.49
N GLU A 172 -11.35 -16.17 9.84
CA GLU A 172 -10.19 -16.79 10.49
C GLU A 172 -9.45 -15.77 11.36
N PHE A 173 -9.29 -14.55 10.83
CA PHE A 173 -8.68 -13.47 11.60
C PHE A 173 -9.52 -13.12 12.83
N GLU A 174 -10.85 -13.02 12.69
CA GLU A 174 -11.79 -12.76 13.79
C GLU A 174 -11.66 -13.80 14.90
N LYS A 175 -11.61 -15.09 14.55
CA LYS A 175 -11.39 -16.18 15.52
C LYS A 175 -10.04 -16.08 16.21
N ALA A 176 -9.01 -15.66 15.48
CA ALA A 176 -7.65 -15.53 16.01
C ALA A 176 -7.50 -14.34 16.97
N ILE A 177 -8.19 -13.22 16.72
CA ILE A 177 -8.06 -12.00 17.54
C ILE A 177 -9.06 -11.92 18.70
N SER A 178 -10.23 -12.54 18.57
CA SER A 178 -11.32 -12.46 19.58
C SER A 178 -10.93 -12.84 21.02
N PRO A 179 -9.99 -13.77 21.27
CA PRO A 179 -9.54 -14.06 22.62
C PRO A 179 -8.77 -12.92 23.30
N PHE A 180 -8.22 -12.01 22.53
CA PHE A 180 -7.32 -10.96 23.01
C PHE A 180 -7.96 -9.58 23.04
N ILE A 181 -8.85 -9.27 22.08
CA ILE A 181 -9.34 -7.91 21.87
C ILE A 181 -10.82 -7.94 21.48
N LYS A 182 -11.58 -6.98 22.02
CA LYS A 182 -12.98 -6.79 21.63
C LYS A 182 -13.05 -6.27 20.18
N VAL A 183 -13.75 -7.01 19.34
CA VAL A 183 -13.99 -6.64 17.94
C VAL A 183 -15.30 -5.87 17.84
N VAL A 184 -15.27 -4.75 17.12
CA VAL A 184 -16.44 -3.93 16.80
C VAL A 184 -16.65 -3.98 15.29
N TYR A 185 -17.88 -4.23 14.86
CA TYR A 185 -18.24 -4.27 13.42
C TYR A 185 -18.96 -2.97 13.04
N GLU A 186 -18.61 -2.43 11.90
CA GLU A 186 -19.32 -1.35 11.23
C GLU A 186 -19.58 -1.65 9.75
#